data_10ddf51ab10de5d1b0f7011868098b7b
#
_entry.id   10ddf51ab10de5d1b0f7011868098b7b
#
_cell.length_a   1.000
_cell.length_b   1.000
_cell.length_c   1.000
_cell.angle_alpha   90.00
_cell.angle_beta   90.00
_cell.angle_gamma   90.00
#
_symmetry.space_group_name_H-M   'P 1'
#
loop_
_entity.id
_entity.type
_entity.pdbx_description
1 polymer ?
#
loop_
_entity_poly.entity_id
_entity_poly.type
_entity_poly.pdbx_seq_one_letter_code
_entity_poly.pdbx_strand_id
1 'polypeptide(L)'
;LISNMRHFAIEAQKKGHPVSYIVTRKDYSDALQNLDGLGTIHTIRAAEKSTRDELSPLIDSGLLIEHPHNGWITPIDWFTDALGTKPPFRMAPFYQKFRQETGILMHDSKPIGGKYSFDSENRSPWDGMHDLPEPPSYCRDNIDLEVEELVNSSFEEHPGSVDLSAQPTTISQANDALDYAISVLPLFGKYEDAMTTQSRGLFHSRLASILNLSRLLPMDVVDRVLSTD
;
A
#
# COMPACT_ATOMS: atom_id res chain seq x y z
N LEU A 1 -3.46 -10.93 -1.88
CA LEU A 1 -4.46 -10.18 -2.67
C LEU A 1 -5.86 -10.80 -2.51
N ILE A 2 -6.12 -12.05 -2.92
CA ILE A 2 -7.47 -12.66 -2.96
C ILE A 2 -8.15 -12.61 -1.57
N SER A 3 -7.46 -13.01 -0.50
CA SER A 3 -8.02 -12.93 0.86
C SER A 3 -8.41 -11.50 1.25
N ASN A 4 -7.55 -10.52 0.98
CA ASN A 4 -7.87 -9.11 1.22
C ASN A 4 -9.09 -8.62 0.43
N MET A 5 -9.26 -9.05 -0.82
CA MET A 5 -10.44 -8.70 -1.63
C MET A 5 -11.73 -9.27 -1.02
N ARG A 6 -11.70 -10.52 -0.57
CA ARG A 6 -12.85 -11.18 0.07
C ARG A 6 -13.21 -10.52 1.40
N HIS A 7 -12.22 -10.23 2.25
CA HIS A 7 -12.43 -9.51 3.51
C HIS A 7 -12.96 -8.10 3.28
N PHE A 8 -12.42 -7.37 2.30
CA PHE A 8 -12.91 -6.04 1.95
C PHE A 8 -14.39 -6.06 1.56
N ALA A 9 -14.81 -7.04 0.75
CA ALA A 9 -16.21 -7.19 0.37
C ALA A 9 -17.14 -7.42 1.60
N ILE A 10 -16.72 -8.29 2.53
CA ILE A 10 -17.47 -8.55 3.76
C ILE A 10 -17.48 -7.33 4.69
N GLU A 11 -16.34 -6.64 4.83
CA GLU A 11 -16.24 -5.43 5.64
C GLU A 11 -17.13 -4.30 5.08
N ALA A 12 -17.18 -4.13 3.77
CA ALA A 12 -18.08 -3.18 3.12
C ALA A 12 -19.56 -3.54 3.37
N GLN A 13 -19.92 -4.82 3.25
CA GLN A 13 -21.27 -5.30 3.56
C GLN A 13 -21.64 -5.06 5.03
N LYS A 14 -20.74 -5.32 5.97
CA LYS A 14 -20.97 -5.06 7.40
C LYS A 14 -21.17 -3.56 7.70
N LYS A 15 -20.62 -2.67 6.86
CA LYS A 15 -20.84 -1.22 6.92
C LYS A 15 -22.16 -0.77 6.27
N GLY A 16 -22.95 -1.70 5.76
CA GLY A 16 -24.26 -1.43 5.14
C GLY A 16 -24.22 -1.16 3.63
N HIS A 17 -23.07 -1.34 2.98
CA HIS A 17 -22.99 -1.21 1.52
C HIS A 17 -23.51 -2.51 0.87
N PRO A 18 -24.38 -2.44 -0.15
CA PRO A 18 -24.69 -3.60 -0.98
C PRO A 18 -23.44 -4.00 -1.76
N VAL A 19 -23.08 -5.29 -1.69
CA VAL A 19 -21.87 -5.80 -2.32
C VAL A 19 -22.21 -6.98 -3.21
N SER A 20 -21.75 -6.93 -4.47
CA SER A 20 -21.72 -8.07 -5.39
C SER A 20 -20.26 -8.47 -5.63
N TYR A 21 -19.90 -9.68 -5.26
CA TYR A 21 -18.54 -10.22 -5.47
C TYR A 21 -18.55 -11.13 -6.69
N ILE A 22 -17.83 -10.73 -7.74
CA ILE A 22 -17.81 -11.44 -9.02
C ILE A 22 -16.46 -12.10 -9.18
N VAL A 23 -16.47 -13.41 -9.46
CA VAL A 23 -15.28 -14.18 -9.80
C VAL A 23 -15.28 -14.44 -11.30
N THR A 24 -14.24 -14.01 -11.98
CA THR A 24 -14.07 -14.20 -13.42
C THR A 24 -12.68 -14.71 -13.75
N ARG A 25 -12.57 -15.43 -14.87
CA ARG A 25 -11.28 -15.78 -15.51
C ARG A 25 -10.99 -14.90 -16.72
N LYS A 26 -11.90 -13.98 -17.03
CA LYS A 26 -11.79 -12.99 -18.10
C LYS A 26 -11.25 -11.69 -17.55
N ASP A 27 -10.99 -10.76 -18.45
CA ASP A 27 -10.58 -9.39 -18.15
C ASP A 27 -11.66 -8.65 -17.37
N TYR A 28 -11.29 -7.60 -16.64
CA TYR A 28 -12.23 -6.76 -15.87
C TYR A 28 -13.24 -6.07 -16.79
N SER A 29 -12.82 -5.64 -17.98
CA SER A 29 -13.70 -5.01 -18.96
C SER A 29 -14.86 -5.93 -19.38
N ASP A 30 -14.58 -7.21 -19.65
CA ASP A 30 -15.59 -8.21 -19.98
C ASP A 30 -16.57 -8.43 -18.82
N ALA A 31 -16.06 -8.49 -17.59
CA ALA A 31 -16.90 -8.68 -16.41
C ALA A 31 -17.84 -7.47 -16.20
N LEU A 32 -17.33 -6.26 -16.37
CA LEU A 32 -18.10 -5.02 -16.16
C LEU A 32 -19.14 -4.80 -17.25
N GLN A 33 -18.86 -5.12 -18.52
CA GLN A 33 -19.82 -4.97 -19.63
C GLN A 33 -21.04 -5.90 -19.49
N ASN A 34 -20.88 -7.02 -18.82
CA ASN A 34 -21.96 -8.01 -18.63
C ASN A 34 -22.77 -7.80 -17.35
N LEU A 35 -22.60 -6.64 -16.67
CA LEU A 35 -23.41 -6.28 -15.50
C LEU A 35 -24.67 -5.54 -15.95
N ASP A 36 -25.76 -6.30 -16.14
CA ASP A 36 -27.05 -5.76 -16.53
C ASP A 36 -27.67 -4.89 -15.42
N GLY A 37 -28.30 -3.79 -15.82
CA GLY A 37 -29.06 -2.93 -14.93
C GLY A 37 -28.26 -2.02 -14.01
N LEU A 38 -26.94 -1.99 -14.13
CA LEU A 38 -26.11 -0.98 -13.50
C LEU A 38 -26.09 0.29 -14.36
N GLY A 39 -26.27 1.43 -13.71
CA GLY A 39 -26.01 2.72 -14.33
C GLY A 39 -24.52 2.94 -14.55
N THR A 40 -24.10 4.19 -14.56
CA THR A 40 -22.66 4.52 -14.65
C THR A 40 -21.87 3.93 -13.49
N ILE A 41 -20.79 3.22 -13.80
CA ILE A 41 -19.90 2.60 -12.82
C ILE A 41 -18.79 3.59 -12.47
N HIS A 42 -18.41 3.66 -11.20
CA HIS A 42 -17.32 4.50 -10.71
C HIS A 42 -16.15 3.64 -10.26
N THR A 43 -14.95 4.02 -10.63
CA THR A 43 -13.71 3.36 -10.20
C THR A 43 -12.65 4.37 -9.78
N ILE A 44 -11.69 3.93 -8.98
CA ILE A 44 -10.47 4.69 -8.74
C ILE A 44 -9.47 4.34 -9.84
N ARG A 45 -8.74 5.34 -10.34
CA ARG A 45 -7.73 5.16 -11.39
C ARG A 45 -6.77 4.02 -11.01
N ALA A 46 -6.64 3.03 -11.87
CA ALA A 46 -5.74 1.92 -11.64
C ALA A 46 -4.26 2.39 -11.66
N ALA A 47 -3.46 1.90 -10.73
CA ALA A 47 -2.02 2.20 -10.68
C ALA A 47 -1.27 1.55 -11.85
N GLU A 48 -1.68 0.37 -12.28
CA GLU A 48 -1.06 -0.36 -13.38
C GLU A 48 -1.52 0.12 -14.76
N LYS A 49 -0.55 0.30 -15.66
CA LYS A 49 -0.84 0.75 -17.02
C LYS A 49 -1.71 -0.24 -17.79
N SER A 50 -1.43 -1.55 -17.67
CA SER A 50 -2.20 -2.60 -18.35
C SER A 50 -3.68 -2.55 -18.00
N THR A 51 -4.00 -2.39 -16.72
CA THR A 51 -5.40 -2.25 -16.26
C THR A 51 -6.05 -0.97 -16.78
N ARG A 52 -5.31 0.15 -16.84
CA ARG A 52 -5.83 1.40 -17.44
C ARG A 52 -6.12 1.25 -18.93
N ASP A 53 -5.19 0.62 -19.68
CA ASP A 53 -5.37 0.38 -21.12
C ASP A 53 -6.59 -0.55 -21.36
N GLU A 54 -6.79 -1.56 -20.51
CA GLU A 54 -7.93 -2.48 -20.55
C GLU A 54 -9.27 -1.77 -20.29
N LEU A 55 -9.31 -0.85 -19.30
CA LEU A 55 -10.52 -0.14 -18.92
C LEU A 55 -10.84 1.08 -19.80
N SER A 56 -9.87 1.56 -20.60
CA SER A 56 -10.03 2.76 -21.45
C SER A 56 -11.28 2.73 -22.34
N PRO A 57 -11.64 1.63 -23.03
CA PRO A 57 -12.84 1.62 -23.86
C PRO A 57 -14.15 1.85 -23.06
N LEU A 58 -14.20 1.42 -21.80
CA LEU A 58 -15.35 1.64 -20.94
C LEU A 58 -15.44 3.10 -20.45
N ILE A 59 -14.30 3.73 -20.24
CA ILE A 59 -14.21 5.16 -19.88
C ILE A 59 -14.64 6.00 -21.09
N ASP A 60 -14.12 5.70 -22.28
CA ASP A 60 -14.44 6.40 -23.52
C ASP A 60 -15.92 6.30 -23.90
N SER A 61 -16.57 5.18 -23.59
CA SER A 61 -18.01 4.99 -23.80
C SER A 61 -18.90 5.66 -22.72
N GLY A 62 -18.33 6.16 -21.64
CA GLY A 62 -19.06 6.74 -20.52
C GLY A 62 -19.71 5.73 -19.60
N LEU A 63 -19.48 4.42 -19.78
CA LEU A 63 -19.95 3.37 -18.87
C LEU A 63 -19.18 3.42 -17.54
N LEU A 64 -17.90 3.76 -17.59
CA LEU A 64 -17.00 3.84 -16.43
C LEU A 64 -16.50 5.27 -16.23
N ILE A 65 -16.67 5.80 -15.02
CA ILE A 65 -16.09 7.08 -14.60
C ILE A 65 -14.90 6.81 -13.68
N GLU A 66 -13.74 7.29 -14.07
CA GLU A 66 -12.51 7.17 -13.31
C GLU A 66 -12.32 8.36 -12.36
N HIS A 67 -12.02 8.07 -11.08
CA HIS A 67 -11.65 9.03 -10.06
C HIS A 67 -10.15 8.99 -9.78
N PRO A 68 -9.55 10.09 -9.29
CA PRO A 68 -8.14 10.11 -8.91
C PRO A 68 -7.77 8.99 -7.93
N HIS A 69 -6.58 8.43 -8.10
CA HIS A 69 -6.07 7.40 -7.20
C HIS A 69 -5.60 8.02 -5.89
N ASN A 70 -6.18 7.57 -4.77
CA ASN A 70 -5.87 8.05 -3.42
C ASN A 70 -4.70 7.32 -2.74
N GLY A 71 -4.11 6.32 -3.40
CA GLY A 71 -2.87 5.65 -2.97
C GLY A 71 -1.59 6.48 -3.21
N TRP A 72 -1.73 7.71 -3.71
CA TRP A 72 -0.64 8.67 -3.88
C TRP A 72 -1.01 9.98 -3.19
N ILE A 73 -0.10 10.49 -2.36
CA ILE A 73 -0.32 11.79 -1.70
C ILE A 73 -0.21 12.93 -2.71
N THR A 74 0.59 12.74 -3.76
CA THR A 74 0.86 13.76 -4.78
C THR A 74 0.13 13.48 -6.08
N PRO A 75 -0.58 14.46 -6.65
CA PRO A 75 -1.06 14.40 -8.04
C PRO A 75 0.11 14.31 -9.03
N ILE A 76 -0.16 13.76 -10.21
CA ILE A 76 0.88 13.59 -11.25
C ILE A 76 1.43 14.94 -11.77
N ASP A 77 0.61 15.97 -11.81
CA ASP A 77 0.98 17.31 -12.22
C ASP A 77 2.01 17.95 -11.29
N TRP A 78 1.97 17.66 -9.98
CA TRP A 78 3.03 18.12 -9.06
C TRP A 78 4.41 17.61 -9.45
N PHE A 79 4.49 16.38 -9.97
CA PHE A 79 5.75 15.82 -10.45
C PHE A 79 6.25 16.59 -11.69
N THR A 80 5.37 16.80 -12.66
CA THR A 80 5.72 17.52 -13.90
C THR A 80 6.05 18.99 -13.64
N ASP A 81 5.36 19.62 -12.71
CA ASP A 81 5.63 21.02 -12.28
C ASP A 81 6.98 21.16 -11.56
N ALA A 82 7.35 20.14 -10.76
CA ALA A 82 8.61 20.17 -10.02
C ALA A 82 9.82 19.80 -10.88
N LEU A 83 9.68 18.84 -11.80
CA LEU A 83 10.79 18.22 -12.51
C LEU A 83 10.74 18.42 -14.03
N GLY A 84 9.65 18.98 -14.57
CA GLY A 84 9.41 19.07 -15.99
C GLY A 84 9.01 17.71 -16.60
N THR A 85 9.00 17.66 -17.95
CA THR A 85 8.55 16.49 -18.70
C THR A 85 9.70 15.69 -19.33
N LYS A 86 10.95 16.12 -19.15
CA LYS A 86 12.12 15.50 -19.78
C LYS A 86 13.13 15.00 -18.75
N PRO A 87 13.63 13.74 -18.88
CA PRO A 87 14.67 13.22 -18.02
C PRO A 87 16.00 13.99 -18.22
N PRO A 88 16.96 13.88 -17.27
CA PRO A 88 16.90 13.02 -16.09
C PRO A 88 16.08 13.63 -14.95
N PHE A 89 15.22 12.81 -14.33
CA PHE A 89 14.44 13.22 -13.16
C PHE A 89 15.23 12.97 -11.87
N ARG A 90 15.32 13.98 -11.02
CA ARG A 90 15.95 13.87 -9.70
C ARG A 90 14.88 13.97 -8.61
N MET A 91 14.80 12.96 -7.75
CA MET A 91 13.75 12.91 -6.74
C MET A 91 13.92 13.96 -5.62
N ALA A 92 15.14 14.38 -5.32
CA ALA A 92 15.38 15.32 -4.22
C ALA A 92 14.64 16.68 -4.40
N PRO A 93 14.64 17.36 -5.58
CA PRO A 93 13.83 18.55 -5.78
C PRO A 93 12.33 18.31 -5.67
N PHE A 94 11.84 17.16 -6.16
CA PHE A 94 10.43 16.79 -6.02
C PHE A 94 10.04 16.59 -4.55
N TYR A 95 10.85 15.83 -3.80
CA TYR A 95 10.62 15.60 -2.37
C TYR A 95 10.65 16.90 -1.56
N GLN A 96 11.56 17.82 -1.89
CA GLN A 96 11.60 19.14 -1.26
C GLN A 96 10.32 19.93 -1.54
N LYS A 97 9.87 20.00 -2.80
CA LYS A 97 8.62 20.66 -3.17
C LYS A 97 7.44 20.03 -2.45
N PHE A 98 7.35 18.70 -2.46
CA PHE A 98 6.31 17.95 -1.76
C PHE A 98 6.20 18.37 -0.29
N ARG A 99 7.32 18.40 0.44
CA ARG A 99 7.33 18.78 1.86
C ARG A 99 6.94 20.25 2.07
N GLN A 100 7.36 21.14 1.19
CA GLN A 100 6.99 22.55 1.26
C GLN A 100 5.49 22.78 1.02
N GLU A 101 4.91 22.10 0.05
CA GLU A 101 3.49 22.23 -0.31
C GLU A 101 2.54 21.57 0.72
N THR A 102 2.93 20.42 1.25
CA THR A 102 2.10 19.67 2.22
C THR A 102 2.30 20.15 3.66
N GLY A 103 3.41 20.79 3.98
CA GLY A 103 3.80 21.10 5.36
C GLY A 103 4.24 19.89 6.18
N ILE A 104 4.25 18.66 5.61
CA ILE A 104 4.61 17.43 6.34
C ILE A 104 6.06 17.53 6.82
N LEU A 105 6.27 17.31 8.13
CA LEU A 105 7.56 17.44 8.81
C LEU A 105 8.25 18.81 8.56
N MET A 106 7.47 19.88 8.45
CA MET A 106 7.94 21.26 8.32
C MET A 106 7.55 22.09 9.55
N HIS A 107 8.42 23.01 9.95
CA HIS A 107 8.16 24.00 10.99
C HIS A 107 8.73 25.35 10.53
N ASP A 108 7.94 26.42 10.54
CA ASP A 108 8.31 27.76 10.06
C ASP A 108 8.99 27.73 8.68
N SER A 109 8.41 26.99 7.73
CA SER A 109 8.92 26.81 6.36
C SER A 109 10.29 26.14 6.27
N LYS A 110 10.77 25.53 7.36
CA LYS A 110 12.02 24.76 7.42
C LYS A 110 11.75 23.28 7.70
N PRO A 111 12.53 22.37 7.13
CA PRO A 111 12.37 20.95 7.43
C PRO A 111 12.74 20.65 8.89
N ILE A 112 11.92 19.86 9.57
CA ILE A 112 12.22 19.32 10.90
C ILE A 112 13.53 18.51 10.79
N GLY A 113 14.44 18.68 11.75
CA GLY A 113 15.78 18.09 11.72
C GLY A 113 16.80 18.85 10.86
N GLY A 114 16.42 20.02 10.28
CA GLY A 114 17.32 20.95 9.59
C GLY A 114 17.69 20.57 8.15
N LYS A 115 17.25 19.40 7.64
CA LYS A 115 17.50 18.96 6.26
C LYS A 115 16.31 18.15 5.73
N TYR A 116 16.19 18.06 4.39
CA TYR A 116 15.11 17.35 3.75
C TYR A 116 15.32 15.84 3.67
N SER A 117 16.56 15.38 3.53
CA SER A 117 16.92 13.96 3.44
C SER A 117 17.90 13.55 4.52
N PHE A 118 17.72 12.36 5.05
CA PHE A 118 18.58 11.70 6.04
C PHE A 118 19.22 10.41 5.48
N ASP A 119 19.18 10.18 4.17
CA ASP A 119 19.67 8.96 3.51
C ASP A 119 21.15 8.63 3.82
N SER A 120 21.94 9.61 4.24
CA SER A 120 23.31 9.36 4.68
C SER A 120 23.40 8.72 6.07
N GLU A 121 22.30 8.69 6.83
CA GLU A 121 22.23 8.19 8.20
C GLU A 121 21.55 6.83 8.33
N ASN A 122 21.03 6.27 7.23
CA ASN A 122 20.24 5.02 7.20
C ASN A 122 21.09 3.75 6.95
N ARG A 123 22.42 3.86 6.90
CA ARG A 123 23.35 2.78 6.49
C ARG A 123 24.16 2.21 7.64
N SER A 124 23.70 2.35 8.86
CA SER A 124 24.41 1.74 10.00
C SER A 124 24.26 0.21 9.94
N PRO A 125 25.37 -0.55 10.06
CA PRO A 125 25.26 -2.00 10.21
C PRO A 125 24.54 -2.34 11.51
N TRP A 126 23.91 -3.51 11.55
CA TRP A 126 23.35 -4.03 12.79
C TRP A 126 24.46 -4.26 13.82
N ASP A 127 24.35 -3.62 14.97
CA ASP A 127 25.37 -3.60 16.03
C ASP A 127 25.03 -4.50 17.23
N GLY A 128 23.84 -5.11 17.24
CA GLY A 128 23.38 -5.98 18.33
C GLY A 128 23.01 -5.27 19.63
N MET A 129 22.92 -3.93 19.63
CA MET A 129 22.73 -3.13 20.86
C MET A 129 21.26 -2.97 21.28
N HIS A 130 20.33 -3.41 20.44
CA HIS A 130 18.89 -3.29 20.68
C HIS A 130 18.22 -4.66 20.62
N ASP A 131 17.14 -4.84 21.38
CA ASP A 131 16.28 -6.00 21.25
C ASP A 131 15.63 -6.01 19.87
N LEU A 132 15.62 -7.19 19.25
CA LEU A 132 14.99 -7.38 17.93
C LEU A 132 13.47 -7.48 18.09
N PRO A 133 12.71 -6.64 17.38
CA PRO A 133 11.26 -6.70 17.47
C PRO A 133 10.73 -7.96 16.80
N GLU A 134 9.72 -8.58 17.41
CA GLU A 134 8.99 -9.67 16.81
C GLU A 134 7.88 -9.10 15.91
N PRO A 135 7.89 -9.40 14.61
CA PRO A 135 6.82 -9.01 13.71
C PRO A 135 5.47 -9.63 14.12
N PRO A 136 4.35 -8.93 13.95
CA PRO A 136 3.04 -9.46 14.29
C PRO A 136 2.71 -10.72 13.47
N SER A 137 2.01 -11.64 14.12
CA SER A 137 1.40 -12.80 13.49
C SER A 137 -0.10 -12.71 13.62
N TYR A 138 -0.83 -13.05 12.57
CA TYR A 138 -2.26 -12.87 12.45
C TYR A 138 -3.02 -14.19 12.52
N CYS A 139 -4.14 -14.19 13.23
CA CYS A 139 -5.04 -15.35 13.21
C CYS A 139 -5.69 -15.47 11.83
N ARG A 140 -5.60 -16.66 11.25
CA ARG A 140 -6.26 -17.02 10.00
C ARG A 140 -7.71 -17.41 10.28
N ASP A 141 -8.63 -16.92 9.48
CA ASP A 141 -10.00 -17.39 9.46
C ASP A 141 -10.26 -18.38 8.31
N ASN A 142 -11.51 -18.76 8.13
CA ASN A 142 -11.88 -19.71 7.07
C ASN A 142 -11.58 -19.19 5.66
N ILE A 143 -11.67 -17.88 5.43
CA ILE A 143 -11.36 -17.27 4.13
C ILE A 143 -9.86 -17.40 3.85
N ASP A 144 -9.03 -17.14 4.84
CA ASP A 144 -7.58 -17.27 4.72
C ASP A 144 -7.17 -18.71 4.42
N LEU A 145 -7.76 -19.68 5.13
CA LEU A 145 -7.49 -21.10 4.93
C LEU A 145 -7.92 -21.58 3.53
N GLU A 146 -9.10 -21.17 3.06
CA GLU A 146 -9.56 -21.48 1.70
C GLU A 146 -8.64 -20.86 0.62
N VAL A 147 -8.15 -19.65 0.84
CA VAL A 147 -7.23 -18.99 -0.11
C VAL A 147 -5.86 -19.65 -0.09
N GLU A 148 -5.34 -20.04 1.07
CA GLU A 148 -4.08 -20.81 1.16
C GLU A 148 -4.18 -22.13 0.40
N GLU A 149 -5.26 -22.89 0.59
CA GLU A 149 -5.49 -24.13 -0.14
C GLU A 149 -5.61 -23.91 -1.64
N LEU A 150 -6.39 -22.90 -2.06
CA LEU A 150 -6.55 -22.52 -3.46
C LEU A 150 -5.22 -22.18 -4.13
N VAL A 151 -4.40 -21.36 -3.49
CA VAL A 151 -3.12 -20.92 -4.07
C VAL A 151 -2.12 -22.06 -4.08
N ASN A 152 -1.98 -22.80 -2.99
CA ASN A 152 -1.05 -23.91 -2.91
C ASN A 152 -1.38 -25.01 -3.93
N SER A 153 -2.67 -25.34 -4.15
CA SER A 153 -3.09 -26.32 -5.13
C SER A 153 -2.98 -25.83 -6.58
N SER A 154 -3.24 -24.53 -6.83
CA SER A 154 -3.20 -23.98 -8.19
C SER A 154 -1.78 -23.70 -8.70
N PHE A 155 -0.81 -23.59 -7.80
CA PHE A 155 0.57 -23.19 -8.10
C PHE A 155 1.60 -24.16 -7.50
N GLU A 156 1.29 -25.44 -7.48
CA GLU A 156 2.17 -26.52 -6.94
C GLU A 156 3.58 -26.52 -7.56
N GLU A 157 3.68 -26.14 -8.84
CA GLU A 157 4.94 -26.09 -9.59
C GLU A 157 5.77 -24.82 -9.29
N HIS A 158 5.22 -23.85 -8.52
CA HIS A 158 5.92 -22.62 -8.19
C HIS A 158 6.71 -22.78 -6.88
N PRO A 159 7.88 -22.14 -6.77
CA PRO A 159 8.66 -22.21 -5.54
C PRO A 159 7.98 -21.47 -4.38
N GLY A 160 8.06 -22.06 -3.20
CA GLY A 160 7.53 -21.49 -1.96
C GLY A 160 6.17 -22.02 -1.57
N SER A 161 5.62 -21.46 -0.52
CA SER A 161 4.28 -21.77 0.00
C SER A 161 3.64 -20.49 0.56
N VAL A 162 2.32 -20.44 0.55
CA VAL A 162 1.56 -19.32 1.13
C VAL A 162 1.31 -19.62 2.61
N ASP A 163 1.62 -18.65 3.45
CA ASP A 163 1.26 -18.60 4.86
C ASP A 163 0.70 -17.19 5.17
N LEU A 164 -0.62 -17.11 5.30
CA LEU A 164 -1.31 -15.86 5.57
C LEU A 164 -1.24 -15.43 7.03
N SER A 165 -0.69 -16.25 7.94
CA SER A 165 -0.42 -15.81 9.31
C SER A 165 0.63 -14.68 9.39
N ALA A 166 1.47 -14.55 8.38
CA ALA A 166 2.50 -13.52 8.29
C ALA A 166 2.05 -12.22 7.59
N GLN A 167 0.80 -12.18 7.10
CA GLN A 167 0.28 -11.06 6.30
C GLN A 167 -1.09 -10.63 6.81
N PRO A 168 -1.34 -9.34 7.01
CA PRO A 168 -2.66 -8.86 7.38
C PRO A 168 -3.64 -9.02 6.21
N THR A 169 -4.83 -9.55 6.48
CA THR A 169 -5.89 -9.80 5.50
C THR A 169 -7.17 -9.02 5.77
N THR A 170 -7.33 -8.51 7.00
CA THR A 170 -8.46 -7.67 7.42
C THR A 170 -8.01 -6.23 7.70
N ILE A 171 -8.97 -5.30 7.75
CA ILE A 171 -8.67 -3.90 8.12
C ILE A 171 -8.17 -3.79 9.57
N SER A 172 -8.65 -4.61 10.48
CA SER A 172 -8.15 -4.65 11.86
C SER A 172 -6.69 -5.04 11.90
N GLN A 173 -6.32 -6.13 11.23
CA GLN A 173 -4.93 -6.60 11.13
C GLN A 173 -4.02 -5.61 10.40
N ALA A 174 -4.57 -4.85 9.42
CA ALA A 174 -3.82 -3.78 8.77
C ALA A 174 -3.49 -2.63 9.75
N ASN A 175 -4.41 -2.28 10.65
CA ASN A 175 -4.15 -1.31 11.72
C ASN A 175 -3.15 -1.85 12.74
N ASP A 176 -3.23 -3.13 13.13
CA ASP A 176 -2.23 -3.77 14.01
C ASP A 176 -0.83 -3.72 13.37
N ALA A 177 -0.74 -3.93 12.05
CA ALA A 177 0.51 -3.78 11.32
C ALA A 177 1.03 -2.33 11.31
N LEU A 178 0.13 -1.36 11.25
CA LEU A 178 0.50 0.05 11.35
C LEU A 178 1.01 0.39 12.76
N ASP A 179 0.37 -0.10 13.81
CA ASP A 179 0.82 0.09 15.18
C ASP A 179 2.20 -0.53 15.41
N TYR A 180 2.45 -1.72 14.86
CA TYR A 180 3.79 -2.31 14.85
C TYR A 180 4.80 -1.41 14.11
N ALA A 181 4.47 -0.93 12.93
CA ALA A 181 5.36 -0.05 12.16
C ALA A 181 5.74 1.22 12.93
N ILE A 182 4.79 1.83 13.65
CA ILE A 182 5.04 2.97 14.52
C ILE A 182 5.98 2.60 15.66
N SER A 183 5.79 1.44 16.28
CA SER A 183 6.63 0.99 17.40
C SER A 183 8.11 0.80 17.05
N VAL A 184 8.40 0.43 15.81
CA VAL A 184 9.78 0.22 15.32
C VAL A 184 10.39 1.46 14.65
N LEU A 185 9.57 2.48 14.38
CA LEU A 185 9.97 3.70 13.66
C LEU A 185 11.22 4.40 14.25
N PRO A 186 11.42 4.49 15.59
CA PRO A 186 12.58 5.17 16.15
C PRO A 186 13.93 4.58 15.72
N LEU A 187 13.98 3.30 15.39
CA LEU A 187 15.20 2.61 14.95
C LEU A 187 15.20 2.28 13.45
N PHE A 188 14.06 2.40 12.78
CA PHE A 188 13.93 2.12 11.35
C PHE A 188 14.95 2.90 10.53
N GLY A 189 15.01 4.23 10.69
CA GLY A 189 15.90 5.08 9.89
C GLY A 189 17.36 4.69 10.01
N LYS A 190 17.86 4.42 11.23
CA LYS A 190 19.25 4.04 11.47
C LYS A 190 19.63 2.73 10.79
N TYR A 191 18.74 1.74 10.80
CA TYR A 191 18.99 0.36 10.36
C TYR A 191 18.24 -0.02 9.09
N GLU A 192 17.79 0.95 8.28
CA GLU A 192 17.01 0.70 7.05
C GLU A 192 17.72 -0.27 6.10
N ASP A 193 19.04 -0.07 5.89
CA ASP A 193 19.87 -0.91 5.02
C ASP A 193 20.57 -2.06 5.76
N ALA A 194 20.33 -2.24 7.07
CA ALA A 194 21.01 -3.25 7.85
C ALA A 194 20.50 -4.67 7.54
N MET A 195 21.39 -5.66 7.65
CA MET A 195 21.07 -7.07 7.50
C MET A 195 21.61 -7.88 8.66
N THR A 196 20.89 -8.91 9.07
CA THR A 196 21.32 -9.89 10.06
C THR A 196 20.65 -11.24 9.83
N THR A 197 21.29 -12.32 10.26
CA THR A 197 20.69 -13.66 10.27
C THR A 197 19.83 -13.91 11.52
N GLN A 198 19.87 -13.00 12.50
CA GLN A 198 19.15 -13.11 13.77
C GLN A 198 17.69 -12.67 13.70
N SER A 199 17.31 -11.91 12.66
CA SER A 199 15.95 -11.42 12.46
C SER A 199 15.59 -11.45 10.99
N ARG A 200 14.30 -11.70 10.70
CA ARG A 200 13.73 -11.61 9.35
C ARG A 200 13.16 -10.23 9.03
N GLY A 201 13.06 -9.35 10.00
CA GLY A 201 12.38 -8.06 9.85
C GLY A 201 13.16 -6.87 10.36
N LEU A 202 14.16 -7.04 11.24
CA LEU A 202 14.78 -5.93 11.95
C LEU A 202 13.74 -4.90 12.39
N PHE A 203 13.91 -3.63 12.04
CA PHE A 203 13.01 -2.54 12.36
C PHE A 203 12.19 -2.09 11.13
N HIS A 204 12.03 -2.96 10.11
CA HIS A 204 11.26 -2.62 8.92
C HIS A 204 9.76 -2.52 9.20
N SER A 205 9.11 -1.51 8.62
CA SER A 205 7.69 -1.23 8.80
C SER A 205 6.75 -2.33 8.29
N ARG A 206 7.18 -3.08 7.25
CA ARG A 206 6.42 -4.15 6.58
C ARG A 206 5.06 -3.71 6.00
N LEU A 207 4.87 -2.40 5.77
CA LEU A 207 3.60 -1.84 5.27
C LEU A 207 3.45 -1.92 3.75
N ALA A 208 4.49 -2.28 3.00
CA ALA A 208 4.48 -2.21 1.54
C ALA A 208 3.32 -2.99 0.90
N SER A 209 3.06 -4.22 1.36
CA SER A 209 1.96 -5.05 0.83
C SER A 209 0.58 -4.43 1.10
N ILE A 210 0.38 -3.85 2.28
CA ILE A 210 -0.90 -3.26 2.71
C ILE A 210 -1.18 -1.96 1.95
N LEU A 211 -0.16 -1.14 1.74
CA LEU A 211 -0.24 0.09 0.94
C LEU A 211 -0.52 -0.24 -0.54
N ASN A 212 0.16 -1.25 -1.10
CA ASN A 212 -0.07 -1.69 -2.47
C ASN A 212 -1.48 -2.25 -2.69
N LEU A 213 -2.11 -2.79 -1.65
CA LEU A 213 -3.49 -3.26 -1.69
C LEU A 213 -4.51 -2.18 -1.31
N SER A 214 -4.06 -0.95 -1.04
CA SER A 214 -4.88 0.17 -0.57
C SER A 214 -5.74 -0.19 0.67
N ARG A 215 -5.25 -1.10 1.52
CA ARG A 215 -5.90 -1.41 2.81
C ARG A 215 -5.58 -0.34 3.85
N LEU A 216 -4.44 0.33 3.70
CA LEU A 216 -4.10 1.60 4.31
C LEU A 216 -3.74 2.56 3.18
N LEU A 217 -4.09 3.81 3.33
CA LEU A 217 -3.67 4.86 2.42
C LEU A 217 -2.39 5.53 2.95
N PRO A 218 -1.53 6.07 2.08
CA PRO A 218 -0.31 6.76 2.52
C PRO A 218 -0.57 7.89 3.52
N MET A 219 -1.68 8.62 3.38
CA MET A 219 -2.03 9.67 4.35
C MET A 219 -2.42 9.09 5.72
N ASP A 220 -3.09 7.94 5.79
CA ASP A 220 -3.40 7.28 7.07
C ASP A 220 -2.12 6.99 7.86
N VAL A 221 -1.07 6.55 7.16
CA VAL A 221 0.25 6.28 7.76
C VAL A 221 0.91 7.59 8.23
N VAL A 222 0.90 8.62 7.39
CA VAL A 222 1.46 9.94 7.73
C VAL A 222 0.75 10.54 8.94
N ASP A 223 -0.58 10.55 8.93
CA ASP A 223 -1.38 11.11 10.03
C ASP A 223 -1.13 10.35 11.34
N ARG A 224 -1.01 9.01 11.27
CA ARG A 224 -0.70 8.19 12.43
C ARG A 224 0.70 8.49 12.98
N VAL A 225 1.72 8.62 12.11
CA VAL A 225 3.09 9.00 12.53
C VAL A 225 3.10 10.39 13.16
N LEU A 226 2.42 11.37 12.55
CA LEU A 226 2.38 12.75 13.06
C LEU A 226 1.58 12.90 14.37
N SER A 227 0.69 11.95 14.68
CA SER A 227 -0.08 11.92 15.93
C SER A 227 0.63 11.19 17.07
N THR A 228 1.81 10.64 16.81
CA THR A 228 2.62 9.96 17.82
C THR A 228 3.58 10.97 18.44
N ASP A 229 3.47 11.20 19.76
CA ASP A 229 4.33 12.11 20.55
C ASP A 229 5.75 11.50 20.77
#